data_9fb3bbe5514ebeb49fe2e00f49e4f270
#
_entry.id   9fb3bbe5514ebeb49fe2e00f49e4f270
#
_cell.length_a   1.000
_cell.length_b   1.000
_cell.length_c   1.000
_cell.angle_alpha   90.00
_cell.angle_beta   90.00
_cell.angle_gamma   90.00
#
_symmetry.space_group_name_H-M   'P 1'
#
loop_
_entity.id
_entity.type
_entity.pdbx_description
1 polymer ?
#
loop_
_entity_poly.entity_id
_entity_poly.type
_entity_poly.pdbx_seq_one_letter_code
_entity_poly.pdbx_strand_id
1 'polypeptide(L)'
;MDLRQLEILQAIAETGSFTACGRKLHVSQSAISRQIALLEDELGEPLFLRVGRQVRMTPAAEALVQLGQRVFQDVRDTLATVTDRTRELRGTLRLSGGMTVCLYIFPTLVKQLRRDHPRLDVRLMVATAGRSVEEIRAGHVDAGLLTLPVEEADLVTLPVLREELLLVTMPGHPLAKRKKISAQDLAGEPFVLFETGSGTRRVIDRFFLSENIEPNVVMETENVEIIKAMV
;
A
#
# COMPACT_ATOMS: atom_id res chain seq x y z
N MET A 1 -21.60 13.98 -15.44
CA MET A 1 -21.15 12.70 -14.83
C MET A 1 -22.01 12.36 -13.63
N ASP A 2 -22.47 11.09 -13.48
CA ASP A 2 -23.28 10.62 -12.36
C ASP A 2 -22.71 9.31 -11.75
N LEU A 3 -23.27 8.88 -10.62
CA LEU A 3 -22.81 7.68 -9.92
C LEU A 3 -23.04 6.40 -10.74
N ARG A 4 -24.05 6.36 -11.58
CA ARG A 4 -24.33 5.21 -12.44
C ARG A 4 -23.28 5.05 -13.52
N GLN A 5 -22.78 6.15 -14.06
CA GLN A 5 -21.68 6.14 -15.03
C GLN A 5 -20.38 5.65 -14.40
N LEU A 6 -20.08 6.06 -13.15
CA LEU A 6 -18.92 5.54 -12.39
C LEU A 6 -19.05 4.04 -12.10
N GLU A 7 -20.26 3.57 -11.75
CA GLU A 7 -20.51 2.13 -11.54
C GLU A 7 -20.30 1.32 -12.83
N ILE A 8 -20.75 1.85 -13.96
CA ILE A 8 -20.54 1.24 -15.28
C ILE A 8 -19.04 1.15 -15.61
N LEU A 9 -18.29 2.23 -15.39
CA LEU A 9 -16.83 2.24 -15.61
C LEU A 9 -16.12 1.17 -14.79
N GLN A 10 -16.43 1.06 -13.49
CA GLN A 10 -15.89 0.03 -12.63
C GLN A 10 -16.23 -1.38 -13.12
N ALA A 11 -17.48 -1.61 -13.48
CA ALA A 11 -17.92 -2.92 -13.97
C ALA A 11 -17.25 -3.31 -15.30
N ILE A 12 -16.97 -2.34 -16.21
CA ILE A 12 -16.18 -2.59 -17.41
C ILE A 12 -14.73 -2.89 -17.07
N ALA A 13 -14.12 -2.14 -16.15
CA ALA A 13 -12.74 -2.38 -15.69
C ALA A 13 -12.55 -3.79 -15.12
N GLU A 14 -13.50 -4.24 -14.30
CA GLU A 14 -13.46 -5.57 -13.67
C GLU A 14 -13.72 -6.71 -14.65
N THR A 15 -14.60 -6.52 -15.60
CA THR A 15 -15.05 -7.59 -16.52
C THR A 15 -14.29 -7.61 -17.85
N GLY A 16 -13.59 -6.53 -18.19
CA GLY A 16 -12.89 -6.35 -19.46
C GLY A 16 -13.82 -6.27 -20.69
N SER A 17 -15.17 -6.18 -20.52
CA SER A 17 -16.12 -6.30 -21.63
C SER A 17 -17.43 -5.57 -21.36
N PHE A 18 -17.88 -4.75 -22.34
CA PHE A 18 -19.18 -4.08 -22.31
C PHE A 18 -20.35 -5.07 -22.20
N THR A 19 -20.24 -6.23 -22.85
CA THR A 19 -21.28 -7.27 -22.80
C THR A 19 -21.32 -7.94 -21.43
N ALA A 20 -20.16 -8.23 -20.84
CA ALA A 20 -20.08 -8.82 -19.51
C ALA A 20 -20.52 -7.81 -18.43
N CYS A 21 -20.17 -6.54 -18.58
CA CYS A 21 -20.66 -5.44 -17.74
C CYS A 21 -22.20 -5.36 -17.78
N GLY A 22 -22.80 -5.41 -18.97
CA GLY A 22 -24.27 -5.41 -19.12
C GLY A 22 -24.94 -6.57 -18.38
N ARG A 23 -24.37 -7.77 -18.47
CA ARG A 23 -24.84 -8.92 -17.69
C ARG A 23 -24.72 -8.72 -16.19
N LYS A 24 -23.56 -8.20 -15.74
CA LYS A 24 -23.30 -7.93 -14.30
C LYS A 24 -24.27 -6.90 -13.71
N LEU A 25 -24.58 -5.85 -14.49
CA LEU A 25 -25.44 -4.76 -14.05
C LEU A 25 -26.93 -4.93 -14.44
N HIS A 26 -27.28 -6.07 -15.05
CA HIS A 26 -28.63 -6.39 -15.53
C HIS A 26 -29.23 -5.37 -16.53
N VAL A 27 -28.35 -4.84 -17.40
CA VAL A 27 -28.76 -3.91 -18.48
C VAL A 27 -28.20 -4.35 -19.82
N SER A 28 -28.80 -3.85 -20.92
CA SER A 28 -28.33 -4.19 -22.27
C SER A 28 -26.93 -3.59 -22.55
N GLN A 29 -26.14 -4.28 -23.37
CA GLN A 29 -24.85 -3.76 -23.82
C GLN A 29 -24.97 -2.41 -24.53
N SER A 30 -26.06 -2.20 -25.29
CA SER A 30 -26.36 -0.92 -25.98
C SER A 30 -26.58 0.22 -24.95
N ALA A 31 -27.27 -0.05 -23.85
CA ALA A 31 -27.43 0.95 -22.77
C ALA A 31 -26.08 1.30 -22.10
N ILE A 32 -25.25 0.30 -21.85
CA ILE A 32 -23.89 0.53 -21.34
C ILE A 32 -23.06 1.40 -22.29
N SER A 33 -23.03 1.05 -23.58
CA SER A 33 -22.32 1.82 -24.61
C SER A 33 -22.82 3.26 -24.71
N ARG A 34 -24.15 3.47 -24.65
CA ARG A 34 -24.73 4.80 -24.68
C ARG A 34 -24.32 5.65 -23.45
N GLN A 35 -24.30 5.07 -22.25
CA GLN A 35 -23.89 5.79 -21.05
C GLN A 35 -22.42 6.20 -21.10
N ILE A 36 -21.55 5.32 -21.60
CA ILE A 36 -20.14 5.66 -21.81
C ILE A 36 -19.98 6.75 -22.86
N ALA A 37 -20.64 6.66 -24.00
CA ALA A 37 -20.56 7.69 -25.03
C ALA A 37 -21.04 9.06 -24.54
N LEU A 38 -22.10 9.13 -23.74
CA LEU A 38 -22.54 10.38 -23.11
C LEU A 38 -21.50 10.95 -22.14
N LEU A 39 -20.80 10.10 -21.42
CA LEU A 39 -19.73 10.52 -20.51
C LEU A 39 -18.51 11.01 -21.30
N GLU A 40 -18.12 10.32 -22.36
CA GLU A 40 -17.03 10.73 -23.26
C GLU A 40 -17.34 12.08 -23.93
N ASP A 41 -18.59 12.28 -24.39
CA ASP A 41 -19.04 13.57 -24.93
C ASP A 41 -18.99 14.71 -23.90
N GLU A 42 -19.40 14.44 -22.66
CA GLU A 42 -19.36 15.42 -21.56
C GLU A 42 -17.93 15.83 -21.19
N LEU A 43 -17.00 14.86 -21.21
CA LEU A 43 -15.61 15.09 -20.85
C LEU A 43 -14.76 15.63 -22.01
N GLY A 44 -15.21 15.44 -23.25
CA GLY A 44 -14.46 15.75 -24.46
C GLY A 44 -13.27 14.79 -24.71
N GLU A 45 -13.22 13.66 -24.02
CA GLU A 45 -12.11 12.71 -24.03
C GLU A 45 -12.61 11.27 -24.14
N PRO A 46 -11.97 10.42 -24.96
CA PRO A 46 -12.32 9.01 -25.04
C PRO A 46 -11.87 8.29 -23.75
N LEU A 47 -12.75 7.43 -23.25
CA LEU A 47 -12.47 6.60 -22.07
C LEU A 47 -12.01 5.19 -22.47
N PHE A 48 -12.41 4.74 -23.67
CA PHE A 48 -12.05 3.41 -24.17
C PHE A 48 -11.52 3.46 -25.60
N LEU A 49 -10.44 2.71 -25.83
CA LEU A 49 -9.86 2.50 -27.15
C LEU A 49 -10.14 1.07 -27.62
N ARG A 50 -10.54 0.91 -28.89
CA ARG A 50 -10.66 -0.39 -29.51
C ARG A 50 -9.33 -0.77 -30.17
N VAL A 51 -8.70 -1.82 -29.67
CA VAL A 51 -7.50 -2.41 -30.27
C VAL A 51 -7.87 -3.80 -30.79
N GLY A 52 -8.25 -3.89 -32.05
CA GLY A 52 -8.78 -5.11 -32.65
C GLY A 52 -10.11 -5.53 -31.99
N ARG A 53 -10.13 -6.70 -31.33
CA ARG A 53 -11.30 -7.21 -30.61
C ARG A 53 -11.29 -6.87 -29.11
N GLN A 54 -10.25 -6.23 -28.63
CA GLN A 54 -10.10 -5.87 -27.20
C GLN A 54 -10.47 -4.41 -26.96
N VAL A 55 -11.01 -4.15 -25.78
CA VAL A 55 -11.27 -2.82 -25.25
C VAL A 55 -10.21 -2.50 -24.23
N ARG A 56 -9.49 -1.39 -24.41
CA ARG A 56 -8.52 -0.89 -23.45
C ARG A 56 -8.99 0.43 -22.86
N MET A 57 -8.79 0.61 -21.57
CA MET A 57 -9.03 1.89 -20.90
C MET A 57 -7.96 2.90 -21.29
N THR A 58 -8.36 4.17 -21.36
CA THR A 58 -7.45 5.31 -21.41
C THR A 58 -7.02 5.71 -20.00
N PRO A 59 -5.94 6.50 -19.82
CA PRO A 59 -5.58 7.07 -18.52
C PRO A 59 -6.74 7.87 -17.88
N ALA A 60 -7.58 8.52 -18.68
CA ALA A 60 -8.78 9.22 -18.19
C ALA A 60 -9.80 8.24 -17.59
N ALA A 61 -10.03 7.09 -18.24
CA ALA A 61 -10.90 6.05 -17.70
C ALA A 61 -10.35 5.46 -16.40
N GLU A 62 -9.05 5.19 -16.33
CA GLU A 62 -8.39 4.67 -15.12
C GLU A 62 -8.54 5.65 -13.94
N ALA A 63 -8.33 6.94 -14.17
CA ALA A 63 -8.54 7.98 -13.16
C ALA A 63 -9.99 8.03 -12.65
N LEU A 64 -10.98 7.89 -13.55
CA LEU A 64 -12.40 7.86 -13.18
C LEU A 64 -12.80 6.57 -12.46
N VAL A 65 -12.22 5.43 -12.80
CA VAL A 65 -12.41 4.17 -12.06
C VAL A 65 -11.90 4.32 -10.63
N GLN A 66 -10.71 4.90 -10.44
CA GLN A 66 -10.17 5.18 -9.11
C GLN A 66 -11.06 6.15 -8.32
N LEU A 67 -11.55 7.22 -8.96
CA LEU A 67 -12.51 8.14 -8.34
C LEU A 67 -13.78 7.39 -7.91
N GLY A 68 -14.35 6.57 -8.79
CA GLY A 68 -15.54 5.78 -8.50
C GLY A 68 -15.36 4.85 -7.31
N GLN A 69 -14.21 4.18 -7.21
CA GLN A 69 -13.88 3.33 -6.07
C GLN A 69 -13.90 4.10 -4.75
N ARG A 70 -13.29 5.29 -4.71
CA ARG A 70 -13.29 6.16 -3.53
C ARG A 70 -14.70 6.61 -3.17
N VAL A 71 -15.46 7.15 -4.13
CA VAL A 71 -16.82 7.65 -3.91
C VAL A 71 -17.73 6.54 -3.36
N PHE A 72 -17.70 5.35 -3.93
CA PHE A 72 -18.53 4.24 -3.44
C PHE A 72 -18.05 3.72 -2.09
N GLN A 73 -16.76 3.82 -1.78
CA GLN A 73 -16.24 3.49 -0.45
C GLN A 73 -16.75 4.49 0.58
N ASP A 74 -16.62 5.79 0.32
CA ASP A 74 -17.08 6.86 1.21
C ASP A 74 -18.58 6.78 1.48
N VAL A 75 -19.38 6.45 0.45
CA VAL A 75 -20.83 6.21 0.61
C VAL A 75 -21.08 5.02 1.54
N ARG A 76 -20.39 3.89 1.34
CA ARG A 76 -20.54 2.71 2.21
C ARG A 76 -20.17 3.02 3.66
N ASP A 77 -19.06 3.70 3.87
CA ASP A 77 -18.55 4.02 5.21
C ASP A 77 -19.47 5.02 5.93
N THR A 78 -19.99 6.01 5.20
CA THR A 78 -20.98 6.95 5.71
C THR A 78 -22.28 6.25 6.09
N LEU A 79 -22.79 5.38 5.23
CA LEU A 79 -24.00 4.60 5.52
C LEU A 79 -23.80 3.68 6.73
N ALA A 80 -22.62 3.05 6.84
CA ALA A 80 -22.28 2.23 8.01
C ALA A 80 -22.30 3.04 9.29
N THR A 81 -21.74 4.25 9.28
CA THR A 81 -21.74 5.16 10.47
C THR A 81 -23.13 5.64 10.83
N VAL A 82 -23.98 5.94 9.84
CA VAL A 82 -25.34 6.43 10.07
C VAL A 82 -26.28 5.33 10.58
N THR A 83 -26.07 4.10 10.11
CA THR A 83 -26.94 2.96 10.46
C THR A 83 -26.50 2.21 11.70
N ASP A 84 -25.26 2.38 12.16
CA ASP A 84 -24.72 1.60 13.27
C ASP A 84 -24.92 2.31 14.62
N ARG A 85 -25.94 1.86 15.37
CA ARG A 85 -26.14 2.20 16.78
C ARG A 85 -25.24 1.39 17.72
N THR A 86 -24.55 0.40 17.23
CA THR A 86 -23.57 -0.42 17.96
C THR A 86 -22.17 0.07 17.62
N ARG A 87 -21.30 0.29 18.59
CA ARG A 87 -19.88 0.69 18.38
C ARG A 87 -19.03 -0.37 17.65
N GLU A 88 -19.65 -1.34 16.99
CA GLU A 88 -18.98 -2.42 16.28
C GLU A 88 -18.56 -1.97 14.87
N LEU A 89 -17.27 -1.95 14.61
CA LEU A 89 -16.76 -1.64 13.27
C LEU A 89 -17.09 -2.76 12.28
N ARG A 90 -17.49 -2.39 11.07
CA ARG A 90 -17.86 -3.30 9.97
C ARG A 90 -17.23 -2.81 8.67
N GLY A 91 -17.19 -3.67 7.67
CA GLY A 91 -16.65 -3.36 6.35
C GLY A 91 -15.24 -3.86 6.18
N THR A 92 -14.46 -3.23 5.29
CA THR A 92 -13.10 -3.65 4.98
C THR A 92 -12.11 -2.56 5.41
N LEU A 93 -11.12 -2.94 6.23
CA LEU A 93 -9.97 -2.11 6.57
C LEU A 93 -8.76 -2.61 5.76
N ARG A 94 -8.19 -1.76 4.92
CA ARG A 94 -7.03 -2.04 4.08
C ARG A 94 -5.81 -1.35 4.66
N LEU A 95 -4.83 -2.14 5.09
CA LEU A 95 -3.60 -1.65 5.69
C LEU A 95 -2.40 -2.00 4.82
N SER A 96 -1.41 -1.11 4.78
CA SER A 96 -0.13 -1.38 4.14
C SER A 96 1.04 -1.19 5.11
N GLY A 97 2.13 -1.89 4.85
CA GLY A 97 3.37 -1.74 5.61
C GLY A 97 4.52 -2.49 4.96
N GLY A 98 5.73 -2.17 5.37
CA GLY A 98 6.92 -2.94 4.97
C GLY A 98 6.89 -4.38 5.51
N MET A 99 7.77 -5.22 4.99
CA MET A 99 7.84 -6.65 5.33
C MET A 99 7.90 -6.88 6.85
N THR A 100 8.75 -6.15 7.56
CA THR A 100 8.92 -6.27 9.02
C THR A 100 7.63 -5.96 9.78
N VAL A 101 6.90 -4.91 9.37
CA VAL A 101 5.60 -4.54 9.94
C VAL A 101 4.58 -5.66 9.72
N CYS A 102 4.54 -6.20 8.51
CA CYS A 102 3.63 -7.29 8.16
C CYS A 102 3.92 -8.59 8.90
N LEU A 103 5.20 -8.86 9.21
CA LEU A 103 5.60 -10.07 9.94
C LEU A 103 5.36 -9.97 11.45
N TYR A 104 5.64 -8.80 12.07
CA TYR A 104 5.74 -8.72 13.53
C TYR A 104 4.70 -7.83 14.19
N ILE A 105 4.18 -6.83 13.51
CA ILE A 105 3.23 -5.86 14.10
C ILE A 105 1.79 -6.20 13.71
N PHE A 106 1.52 -6.32 12.42
CA PHE A 106 0.16 -6.56 11.93
C PHE A 106 -0.50 -7.84 12.44
N PRO A 107 0.19 -8.99 12.64
CA PRO A 107 -0.48 -10.19 13.13
C PRO A 107 -1.15 -9.99 14.49
N THR A 108 -0.49 -9.28 15.41
CA THR A 108 -1.06 -8.97 16.73
C THR A 108 -2.21 -7.98 16.62
N LEU A 109 -2.04 -6.91 15.84
CA LEU A 109 -3.07 -5.91 15.60
C LEU A 109 -4.32 -6.52 14.97
N VAL A 110 -4.15 -7.30 13.91
CA VAL A 110 -5.26 -7.95 13.20
C VAL A 110 -6.01 -8.93 14.10
N LYS A 111 -5.28 -9.71 14.90
CA LYS A 111 -5.88 -10.64 15.87
C LYS A 111 -6.76 -9.88 16.88
N GLN A 112 -6.30 -8.74 17.37
CA GLN A 112 -7.06 -7.89 18.30
C GLN A 112 -8.27 -7.27 17.60
N LEU A 113 -8.10 -6.66 16.44
CA LEU A 113 -9.20 -6.05 15.67
C LEU A 113 -10.30 -7.07 15.35
N ARG A 114 -9.93 -8.28 14.91
CA ARG A 114 -10.91 -9.34 14.60
C ARG A 114 -11.64 -9.87 15.83
N ARG A 115 -10.99 -9.88 16.99
CA ARG A 115 -11.64 -10.24 18.25
C ARG A 115 -12.65 -9.18 18.69
N ASP A 116 -12.27 -7.90 18.60
CA ASP A 116 -13.07 -6.80 19.12
C ASP A 116 -14.13 -6.37 18.09
N HIS A 117 -13.90 -6.63 16.79
CA HIS A 117 -14.80 -6.29 15.68
C HIS A 117 -14.91 -7.46 14.69
N PRO A 118 -15.69 -8.52 15.02
CA PRO A 118 -15.76 -9.75 14.21
C PRO A 118 -16.28 -9.55 12.78
N ARG A 119 -16.96 -8.43 12.51
CA ARG A 119 -17.49 -8.07 11.19
C ARG A 119 -16.57 -7.18 10.37
N LEU A 120 -15.37 -6.89 10.89
CA LEU A 120 -14.35 -6.14 10.16
C LEU A 120 -13.47 -7.11 9.34
N ASP A 121 -13.50 -6.97 8.01
CA ASP A 121 -12.56 -7.64 7.11
C ASP A 121 -11.26 -6.83 7.05
N VAL A 122 -10.16 -7.38 7.53
CA VAL A 122 -8.86 -6.71 7.52
C VAL A 122 -8.00 -7.30 6.40
N ARG A 123 -7.57 -6.45 5.47
CA ARG A 123 -6.70 -6.80 4.35
C ARG A 123 -5.35 -6.13 4.50
N LEU A 124 -4.29 -6.89 4.30
CA LEU A 124 -2.91 -6.42 4.43
C LEU A 124 -2.22 -6.42 3.07
N MET A 125 -1.47 -5.37 2.81
CA MET A 125 -0.59 -5.24 1.66
C MET A 125 0.85 -5.01 2.12
N VAL A 126 1.77 -5.81 1.62
CA VAL A 126 3.20 -5.56 1.79
C VAL A 126 3.65 -4.58 0.72
N ALA A 127 4.18 -3.43 1.13
CA ALA A 127 4.64 -2.41 0.20
C ALA A 127 5.74 -1.54 0.80
N THR A 128 6.56 -0.95 -0.06
CA THR A 128 7.50 0.12 0.32
C THR A 128 6.74 1.37 0.76
N ALA A 129 7.41 2.31 1.43
CA ALA A 129 6.78 3.56 1.87
C ALA A 129 6.19 4.35 0.69
N GLY A 130 6.94 4.49 -0.42
CA GLY A 130 6.45 5.20 -1.61
C GLY A 130 5.21 4.54 -2.20
N ARG A 131 5.23 3.20 -2.36
CA ARG A 131 4.08 2.46 -2.88
C ARG A 131 2.87 2.56 -1.94
N SER A 132 3.07 2.50 -0.63
CA SER A 132 1.99 2.68 0.35
C SER A 132 1.33 4.06 0.22
N VAL A 133 2.13 5.12 0.05
CA VAL A 133 1.64 6.49 -0.17
C VAL A 133 0.79 6.58 -1.45
N GLU A 134 1.27 6.00 -2.56
CA GLU A 134 0.52 5.94 -3.83
C GLU A 134 -0.82 5.22 -3.66
N GLU A 135 -0.83 4.08 -2.99
CA GLU A 135 -2.05 3.28 -2.78
C GLU A 135 -3.04 3.96 -1.81
N ILE A 136 -2.55 4.71 -0.82
CA ILE A 136 -3.40 5.55 0.05
C ILE A 136 -4.04 6.68 -0.77
N ARG A 137 -3.27 7.38 -1.60
CA ARG A 137 -3.79 8.43 -2.50
C ARG A 137 -4.81 7.90 -3.50
N ALA A 138 -4.58 6.69 -4.00
CA ALA A 138 -5.52 6.02 -4.89
C ALA A 138 -6.79 5.51 -4.18
N GLY A 139 -6.84 5.53 -2.84
CA GLY A 139 -7.96 4.99 -2.06
C GLY A 139 -8.03 3.46 -2.05
N HIS A 140 -6.94 2.79 -2.42
CA HIS A 140 -6.85 1.33 -2.38
C HIS A 140 -6.42 0.82 -0.99
N VAL A 141 -5.80 1.68 -0.19
CA VAL A 141 -5.34 1.44 1.18
C VAL A 141 -5.86 2.56 2.07
N ASP A 142 -6.39 2.22 3.23
CA ASP A 142 -6.99 3.17 4.17
C ASP A 142 -5.93 3.78 5.10
N ALA A 143 -4.91 3.00 5.48
CA ALA A 143 -3.79 3.47 6.30
C ALA A 143 -2.52 2.64 6.06
N GLY A 144 -1.36 3.28 6.27
CA GLY A 144 -0.04 2.63 6.20
C GLY A 144 0.73 2.76 7.51
N LEU A 145 1.41 1.69 7.93
CA LEU A 145 2.39 1.74 9.02
C LEU A 145 3.79 1.71 8.41
N LEU A 146 4.45 2.87 8.44
CA LEU A 146 5.66 3.15 7.67
C LEU A 146 6.78 3.65 8.58
N THR A 147 8.03 3.40 8.17
CA THR A 147 9.20 3.99 8.83
C THR A 147 9.33 5.46 8.46
N LEU A 148 9.38 6.34 9.46
CA LEU A 148 9.55 7.78 9.26
C LEU A 148 11.02 8.14 8.92
N PRO A 149 11.24 9.29 8.24
CA PRO A 149 10.28 10.28 7.84
C PRO A 149 9.51 9.92 6.55
N VAL A 150 8.23 10.28 6.55
CA VAL A 150 7.38 10.34 5.36
C VAL A 150 6.83 11.78 5.32
N GLU A 151 7.32 12.58 4.38
CA GLU A 151 7.00 14.01 4.31
C GLU A 151 6.04 14.23 3.13
N GLU A 152 4.76 14.00 3.37
CA GLU A 152 3.70 14.15 2.38
C GLU A 152 2.65 15.12 2.93
N ALA A 153 2.56 16.32 2.33
CA ALA A 153 1.72 17.42 2.83
C ALA A 153 0.21 17.12 2.82
N ASP A 154 -0.20 16.17 2.01
CA ASP A 154 -1.59 15.73 1.84
C ASP A 154 -1.98 14.54 2.73
N LEU A 155 -1.04 14.02 3.52
CA LEU A 155 -1.27 12.89 4.43
C LEU A 155 -1.08 13.29 5.90
N VAL A 156 -1.94 12.72 6.74
CA VAL A 156 -1.78 12.84 8.20
C VAL A 156 -0.80 11.76 8.67
N THR A 157 0.33 12.18 9.24
CA THR A 157 1.35 11.28 9.78
C THR A 157 1.32 11.34 11.31
N LEU A 158 1.15 10.18 11.95
CA LEU A 158 1.13 10.02 13.40
C LEU A 158 2.28 9.09 13.84
N PRO A 159 3.25 9.56 14.66
CA PRO A 159 4.26 8.68 15.23
C PRO A 159 3.61 7.78 16.29
N VAL A 160 3.60 6.46 16.06
CA VAL A 160 2.93 5.47 16.92
C VAL A 160 3.90 4.51 17.61
N LEU A 161 5.13 4.39 17.10
CA LEU A 161 6.10 3.43 17.57
C LEU A 161 7.52 4.00 17.42
N ARG A 162 8.40 3.69 18.35
CA ARG A 162 9.84 3.94 18.24
C ARG A 162 10.58 2.62 18.36
N GLU A 163 11.42 2.33 17.38
CA GLU A 163 12.23 1.13 17.33
C GLU A 163 13.72 1.50 17.37
N GLU A 164 14.53 0.59 17.85
CA GLU A 164 15.98 0.69 17.85
C GLU A 164 16.54 -0.25 16.78
N LEU A 165 17.46 0.26 15.96
CA LEU A 165 18.22 -0.58 15.03
C LEU A 165 19.44 -1.14 15.76
N LEU A 166 19.59 -2.46 15.70
CA LEU A 166 20.69 -3.17 16.34
C LEU A 166 21.64 -3.73 15.29
N LEU A 167 22.94 -3.67 15.61
CA LEU A 167 23.95 -4.44 14.90
C LEU A 167 23.87 -5.89 15.37
N VAL A 168 23.72 -6.80 14.44
CA VAL A 168 23.75 -8.25 14.72
C VAL A 168 24.89 -8.92 13.94
N THR A 169 25.51 -9.91 14.56
CA THR A 169 26.61 -10.70 13.98
C THR A 169 26.49 -12.15 14.42
N MET A 170 27.11 -13.06 13.68
CA MET A 170 27.27 -14.43 14.17
C MET A 170 28.06 -14.44 15.51
N PRO A 171 27.82 -15.41 16.40
CA PRO A 171 28.48 -15.48 17.71
C PRO A 171 30.00 -15.54 17.64
N GLY A 172 30.58 -16.06 16.58
CA GLY A 172 32.03 -16.16 16.35
C GLY A 172 32.71 -14.90 15.84
N HIS A 173 31.92 -13.87 15.45
CA HIS A 173 32.46 -12.64 14.87
C HIS A 173 33.33 -11.87 15.87
N PRO A 174 34.46 -11.25 15.46
CA PRO A 174 35.32 -10.48 16.34
C PRO A 174 34.57 -9.38 17.11
N LEU A 175 33.62 -8.71 16.47
CA LEU A 175 32.82 -7.65 17.11
C LEU A 175 31.87 -8.18 18.18
N ALA A 176 31.42 -9.46 18.11
CA ALA A 176 30.51 -10.05 19.08
C ALA A 176 31.16 -10.14 20.51
N LYS A 177 32.48 -10.16 20.59
CA LYS A 177 33.22 -10.22 21.85
C LYS A 177 33.49 -8.85 22.48
N ARG A 178 33.17 -7.76 21.77
CA ARG A 178 33.42 -6.40 22.26
C ARG A 178 32.27 -5.90 23.12
N LYS A 179 32.60 -5.27 24.23
CA LYS A 179 31.60 -4.64 25.11
C LYS A 179 31.06 -3.32 24.56
N LYS A 180 31.85 -2.66 23.70
CA LYS A 180 31.48 -1.44 22.99
C LYS A 180 32.05 -1.52 21.59
N ILE A 181 31.23 -1.11 20.64
CA ILE A 181 31.54 -1.01 19.21
C ILE A 181 31.39 0.45 18.85
N SER A 182 32.43 1.05 18.29
CA SER A 182 32.37 2.38 17.69
C SER A 182 31.93 2.28 16.23
N ALA A 183 31.46 3.38 15.66
CA ALA A 183 31.14 3.41 14.24
C ALA A 183 32.35 3.06 13.37
N GLN A 184 33.54 3.48 13.75
CA GLN A 184 34.80 3.20 13.04
C GLN A 184 35.15 1.71 12.97
N ASP A 185 34.69 0.92 13.95
CA ASP A 185 34.92 -0.54 13.96
C ASP A 185 34.10 -1.25 12.85
N LEU A 186 33.15 -0.54 12.24
CA LEU A 186 32.29 -1.04 11.16
C LEU A 186 32.90 -0.81 9.79
N ALA A 187 33.95 0.00 9.69
CA ALA A 187 34.58 0.32 8.41
C ALA A 187 35.20 -0.93 7.76
N GLY A 188 34.82 -1.22 6.53
CA GLY A 188 35.30 -2.37 5.75
C GLY A 188 34.65 -3.71 6.10
N GLU A 189 33.86 -3.81 7.18
CA GLU A 189 33.12 -5.03 7.49
C GLU A 189 32.03 -5.30 6.43
N PRO A 190 31.78 -6.58 6.06
CA PRO A 190 30.75 -6.91 5.11
C PRO A 190 29.35 -6.82 5.75
N PHE A 191 28.45 -6.07 5.12
CA PHE A 191 27.09 -5.88 5.59
C PHE A 191 26.04 -6.56 4.72
N VAL A 192 25.06 -7.17 5.36
CA VAL A 192 23.75 -7.49 4.79
C VAL A 192 22.78 -6.41 5.27
N LEU A 193 22.26 -5.62 4.35
CA LEU A 193 21.41 -4.47 4.68
C LEU A 193 20.01 -4.61 4.10
N PHE A 194 19.11 -3.76 4.55
CA PHE A 194 17.83 -3.59 3.89
C PHE A 194 18.02 -2.99 2.50
N GLU A 195 17.10 -3.33 1.60
CA GLU A 195 17.10 -2.89 0.21
C GLU A 195 17.09 -1.36 0.10
N THR A 196 17.83 -0.86 -0.88
CA THR A 196 17.89 0.57 -1.21
C THR A 196 16.49 1.11 -1.48
N GLY A 197 16.14 2.28 -0.89
CA GLY A 197 14.82 2.90 -0.99
C GLY A 197 13.85 2.50 0.13
N SER A 198 14.13 1.46 0.92
CA SER A 198 13.33 1.16 2.11
C SER A 198 13.49 2.25 3.19
N GLY A 199 12.44 2.45 4.02
CA GLY A 199 12.50 3.42 5.12
C GLY A 199 13.61 3.10 6.11
N THR A 200 13.78 1.83 6.47
CA THR A 200 14.83 1.37 7.38
C THR A 200 16.22 1.61 6.80
N ARG A 201 16.43 1.31 5.51
CA ARG A 201 17.71 1.57 4.84
C ARG A 201 18.08 3.05 4.86
N ARG A 202 17.14 3.97 4.64
CA ARG A 202 17.41 5.41 4.75
C ARG A 202 17.91 5.83 6.13
N VAL A 203 17.41 5.22 7.19
CA VAL A 203 17.90 5.49 8.57
C VAL A 203 19.32 4.97 8.74
N ILE A 204 19.63 3.79 8.24
CA ILE A 204 20.98 3.18 8.27
C ILE A 204 21.97 4.03 7.46
N ASP A 205 21.60 4.43 6.25
CA ASP A 205 22.46 5.25 5.39
C ASP A 205 22.77 6.60 6.02
N ARG A 206 21.81 7.23 6.71
CA ARG A 206 22.04 8.47 7.48
C ARG A 206 23.04 8.27 8.61
N PHE A 207 22.98 7.13 9.31
CA PHE A 207 23.95 6.79 10.34
C PHE A 207 25.36 6.69 9.76
N PHE A 208 25.55 5.88 8.70
CA PHE A 208 26.86 5.74 8.06
C PHE A 208 27.40 7.07 7.52
N LEU A 209 26.52 7.87 6.92
CA LEU A 209 26.87 9.21 6.43
C LEU A 209 27.30 10.14 7.57
N SER A 210 26.60 10.15 8.70
CA SER A 210 26.94 10.99 9.86
C SER A 210 28.27 10.62 10.51
N GLU A 211 28.66 9.34 10.41
CA GLU A 211 29.93 8.83 10.91
C GLU A 211 31.05 8.84 9.87
N ASN A 212 30.76 9.32 8.66
CA ASN A 212 31.69 9.36 7.52
C ASN A 212 32.27 7.98 7.18
N ILE A 213 31.42 6.96 7.14
CA ILE A 213 31.75 5.58 6.82
C ILE A 213 31.00 5.16 5.55
N GLU A 214 31.72 4.55 4.62
CA GLU A 214 31.14 3.88 3.48
C GLU A 214 30.95 2.38 3.82
N PRO A 215 29.69 1.87 3.90
CA PRO A 215 29.46 0.47 4.24
C PRO A 215 29.82 -0.45 3.08
N ASN A 216 30.51 -1.55 3.35
CA ASN A 216 30.75 -2.62 2.40
C ASN A 216 29.51 -3.53 2.28
N VAL A 217 28.55 -3.17 1.43
CA VAL A 217 27.29 -3.91 1.28
C VAL A 217 27.50 -5.11 0.36
N VAL A 218 27.42 -6.31 0.93
CA VAL A 218 27.58 -7.57 0.18
C VAL A 218 26.25 -8.20 -0.23
N MET A 219 25.16 -7.81 0.42
CA MET A 219 23.80 -8.27 0.12
C MET A 219 22.76 -7.26 0.55
N GLU A 220 21.71 -7.14 -0.25
CA GLU A 220 20.50 -6.36 0.09
C GLU A 220 19.25 -7.24 0.07
N THR A 221 18.32 -7.00 0.99
CA THR A 221 17.02 -7.70 1.04
C THR A 221 15.98 -6.88 1.82
N GLU A 222 14.71 -6.99 1.46
CA GLU A 222 13.61 -6.40 2.24
C GLU A 222 13.23 -7.24 3.47
N ASN A 223 13.65 -8.50 3.52
CA ASN A 223 13.18 -9.47 4.52
C ASN A 223 14.18 -9.61 5.67
N VAL A 224 13.77 -9.12 6.84
CA VAL A 224 14.60 -9.21 8.07
C VAL A 224 14.92 -10.65 8.49
N GLU A 225 14.08 -11.64 8.14
CA GLU A 225 14.36 -13.04 8.44
C GLU A 225 15.51 -13.58 7.57
N ILE A 226 15.64 -13.10 6.34
CA ILE A 226 16.80 -13.41 5.50
C ILE A 226 18.06 -12.79 6.11
N ILE A 227 18.00 -11.50 6.54
CA ILE A 227 19.14 -10.86 7.25
C ILE A 227 19.56 -11.70 8.44
N LYS A 228 18.63 -12.10 9.30
CA LYS A 228 18.89 -12.92 10.50
C LYS A 228 19.47 -14.30 10.16
N ALA A 229 19.11 -14.88 9.02
CA ALA A 229 19.61 -16.18 8.58
C ALA A 229 21.04 -16.11 7.97
N MET A 230 21.47 -14.92 7.55
CA MET A 230 22.78 -14.70 6.94
C MET A 230 23.88 -14.31 7.96
N VAL A 231 23.52 -14.03 9.21
CA VAL A 231 24.45 -13.59 10.28
C VAL A 231 24.51 -14.53 11.47
#